data_12cee1fca13f5aff1ed513ca3a544d73
#
_entry.id   12cee1fca13f5aff1ed513ca3a544d73
#
_cell.length_a   1.000
_cell.length_b   1.000
_cell.length_c   1.000
_cell.angle_alpha   90.00
_cell.angle_beta   90.00
_cell.angle_gamma   90.00
#
_symmetry.space_group_name_H-M   'P 1'
#
loop_
_entity.id
_entity.type
_entity.pdbx_description
1 polymer ?
#
loop_
_entity_poly.entity_id
_entity_poly.type
_entity_poly.pdbx_seq_one_letter_code
_entity_poly.pdbx_strand_id
1 'polypeptide(L)'
;SGTDHQQIEYVNQTGQTLDTVSPSYFNIQEDGSLTLNYVSTYLIDSMHAKGIKVVPFLSNHWDRTAGINALKDVETLSTQIADDIEEYNLDGVNVDIENVTHEQRDQYTQLVKLLREKIPSHKEVSVAVAANPNDWQTGWHGSYDYSALAQYADHLFIMTYDEHYEGGAAGPVAGIQFVEDSIQYALSKTTADKIVIGIPLYG
;
A
#
# COMPACT_ATOMS: atom_id res chain seq x y z
N SER A 1 22.12 6.14 -4.68
CA SER A 1 21.95 5.02 -5.59
C SER A 1 20.68 5.24 -6.40
N GLY A 2 20.67 4.82 -7.66
CA GLY A 2 19.60 5.10 -8.63
C GLY A 2 18.24 4.50 -8.35
N THR A 3 17.96 4.19 -7.10
CA THR A 3 16.69 3.62 -6.67
C THR A 3 15.67 4.67 -6.23
N ASP A 4 16.08 5.92 -6.04
CA ASP A 4 15.19 6.94 -5.52
C ASP A 4 14.00 7.23 -6.45
N HIS A 5 14.21 7.13 -7.76
CA HIS A 5 13.14 7.29 -8.75
C HIS A 5 12.20 6.09 -8.82
N GLN A 6 12.69 4.90 -8.46
CA GLN A 6 11.87 3.70 -8.44
C GLN A 6 11.05 3.56 -7.16
N GLN A 7 11.36 4.37 -6.15
CA GLN A 7 10.71 4.30 -4.85
C GLN A 7 9.49 5.22 -4.73
N ILE A 8 9.24 6.05 -5.73
CA ILE A 8 8.03 6.87 -5.80
C ILE A 8 7.06 6.18 -6.77
N GLU A 9 6.37 5.14 -6.28
CA GLU A 9 5.53 4.31 -7.15
C GLU A 9 4.11 4.83 -7.28
N TYR A 10 3.61 5.55 -6.27
CA TYR A 10 2.24 6.03 -6.30
C TYR A 10 2.23 7.54 -6.35
N VAL A 11 1.72 8.04 -7.44
CA VAL A 11 1.48 9.46 -7.62
C VAL A 11 -0.03 9.60 -7.79
N ASN A 12 -0.68 10.21 -6.81
CA ASN A 12 -2.10 10.50 -6.90
C ASN A 12 -2.26 11.85 -7.57
N GLN A 13 -2.82 11.84 -8.78
CA GLN A 13 -3.08 13.06 -9.53
C GLN A 13 -4.57 13.36 -9.53
N THR A 14 -4.92 14.53 -9.02
CA THR A 14 -6.27 15.07 -9.12
C THR A 14 -6.24 16.19 -10.15
N GLY A 15 -6.94 16.00 -11.28
CA GLY A 15 -6.84 16.90 -12.40
C GLY A 15 -5.45 16.80 -13.03
N GLN A 16 -4.69 17.88 -13.03
CA GLN A 16 -3.32 17.92 -13.54
C GLN A 16 -2.30 18.23 -12.45
N THR A 17 -2.70 18.15 -11.18
CA THR A 17 -1.87 18.52 -10.05
C THR A 17 -1.43 17.28 -9.29
N LEU A 18 -0.15 17.23 -8.93
CA LEU A 18 0.40 16.19 -8.09
C LEU A 18 0.02 16.49 -6.63
N ASP A 19 -0.81 15.65 -6.04
CA ASP A 19 -1.30 15.84 -4.67
C ASP A 19 -0.49 15.10 -3.61
N THR A 20 0.05 13.93 -3.96
CA THR A 20 0.69 13.03 -3.00
C THR A 20 1.90 12.35 -3.62
N VAL A 21 2.98 12.25 -2.85
CA VAL A 21 4.13 11.39 -3.16
C VAL A 21 4.28 10.34 -2.09
N SER A 22 4.78 9.17 -2.50
CA SER A 22 4.92 8.02 -1.61
C SER A 22 6.34 7.47 -1.65
N PRO A 23 7.25 8.03 -0.84
CA PRO A 23 8.61 7.52 -0.76
C PRO A 23 8.70 6.23 0.06
N SER A 24 9.75 5.45 -0.18
CA SER A 24 9.99 4.18 0.51
C SER A 24 10.70 4.41 1.85
N TYR A 25 10.00 4.96 2.84
CA TYR A 25 10.60 5.29 4.14
C TYR A 25 10.49 4.16 5.16
N PHE A 26 9.42 3.38 5.13
CA PHE A 26 9.17 2.34 6.13
C PHE A 26 9.53 0.97 5.57
N ASN A 27 10.55 0.33 6.13
CA ASN A 27 11.04 -0.96 5.65
C ASN A 27 10.92 -2.02 6.75
N ILE A 28 10.41 -3.20 6.38
CA ILE A 28 10.31 -4.35 7.26
C ILE A 28 11.53 -5.24 7.02
N GLN A 29 12.26 -5.53 8.09
CA GLN A 29 13.40 -6.42 8.06
C GLN A 29 12.94 -7.88 8.16
N GLU A 30 13.84 -8.82 7.90
CA GLU A 30 13.54 -10.25 7.92
C GLU A 30 12.93 -10.71 9.26
N ASP A 31 13.36 -10.12 10.36
CA ASP A 31 12.84 -10.44 11.71
C ASP A 31 11.49 -9.75 12.00
N GLY A 32 10.95 -8.99 11.06
CA GLY A 32 9.70 -8.27 11.22
C GLY A 32 9.82 -6.89 11.82
N SER A 33 11.03 -6.46 12.19
CA SER A 33 11.22 -5.13 12.76
C SER A 33 11.13 -4.04 11.70
N LEU A 34 10.69 -2.85 12.13
CA LEU A 34 10.59 -1.68 11.27
C LEU A 34 11.89 -0.88 11.30
N THR A 35 12.36 -0.49 10.14
CA THR A 35 13.44 0.48 10.00
C THR A 35 13.01 1.64 9.12
N LEU A 36 13.51 2.83 9.44
CA LEU A 36 13.33 4.01 8.61
C LEU A 36 14.49 4.11 7.62
N ASN A 37 14.16 4.38 6.37
CA ASN A 37 15.13 4.49 5.30
C ASN A 37 15.25 5.94 4.82
N TYR A 38 16.32 6.62 5.21
CA TYR A 38 16.70 7.95 4.72
C TYR A 38 15.54 8.96 4.67
N VAL A 39 14.85 9.18 5.78
CA VAL A 39 13.81 10.19 5.86
C VAL A 39 14.46 11.57 5.67
N SER A 40 14.06 12.27 4.63
CA SER A 40 14.58 13.59 4.30
C SER A 40 13.59 14.67 4.78
N THR A 41 13.92 15.36 5.84
CA THR A 41 13.11 16.48 6.32
C THR A 41 13.06 17.60 5.28
N TYR A 42 14.15 17.79 4.53
CA TYR A 42 14.19 18.76 3.44
C TYR A 42 13.17 18.41 2.35
N LEU A 43 13.09 17.15 1.94
CA LEU A 43 12.12 16.71 0.95
C LEU A 43 10.70 16.92 1.44
N ILE A 44 10.41 16.53 2.69
CA ILE A 44 9.07 16.66 3.29
C ILE A 44 8.66 18.14 3.32
N ASP A 45 9.53 19.00 3.82
CA ASP A 45 9.26 20.44 3.89
C ASP A 45 9.06 21.04 2.50
N SER A 46 9.88 20.63 1.51
CA SER A 46 9.75 21.08 0.14
C SER A 46 8.44 20.69 -0.49
N MET A 47 7.98 19.45 -0.23
CA MET A 47 6.69 18.98 -0.73
C MET A 47 5.54 19.73 -0.07
N HIS A 48 5.59 19.92 1.24
CA HIS A 48 4.56 20.66 1.97
C HIS A 48 4.47 22.12 1.50
N ALA A 49 5.60 22.74 1.21
CA ALA A 49 5.62 24.10 0.66
C ALA A 49 4.89 24.21 -0.68
N LYS A 50 4.81 23.11 -1.42
CA LYS A 50 4.09 23.03 -2.70
C LYS A 50 2.67 22.51 -2.55
N GLY A 51 2.20 22.27 -1.33
CA GLY A 51 0.89 21.68 -1.07
C GLY A 51 0.80 20.19 -1.38
N ILE A 52 1.94 19.50 -1.46
CA ILE A 52 2.01 18.08 -1.78
C ILE A 52 2.14 17.28 -0.49
N LYS A 53 1.31 16.26 -0.34
CA LYS A 53 1.34 15.35 0.81
C LYS A 53 2.42 14.29 0.63
N VAL A 54 2.99 13.85 1.75
CA VAL A 54 4.01 12.79 1.77
C VAL A 54 3.43 11.60 2.55
N VAL A 55 3.10 10.53 1.82
CA VAL A 55 2.49 9.31 2.36
C VAL A 55 3.41 8.13 2.03
N PRO A 56 4.38 7.81 2.90
CA PRO A 56 5.36 6.77 2.59
C PRO A 56 4.77 5.37 2.52
N PHE A 57 5.47 4.49 1.80
CA PHE A 57 5.19 3.06 1.79
C PHE A 57 5.70 2.38 3.04
N LEU A 58 4.96 1.38 3.49
CA LEU A 58 5.44 0.32 4.37
C LEU A 58 5.64 -0.93 3.51
N SER A 59 6.87 -1.37 3.33
CA SER A 59 7.18 -2.48 2.43
C SER A 59 7.99 -3.57 3.11
N ASN A 60 7.67 -4.83 2.79
CA ASN A 60 8.48 -6.00 3.14
C ASN A 60 9.32 -6.49 1.95
N HIS A 61 9.37 -5.76 0.85
CA HIS A 61 10.16 -6.08 -0.35
C HIS A 61 9.90 -7.50 -0.89
N TRP A 62 8.62 -7.93 -0.89
CA TRP A 62 8.21 -9.26 -1.32
C TRP A 62 8.72 -10.41 -0.43
N ASP A 63 9.36 -10.10 0.70
CA ASP A 63 9.90 -11.09 1.62
C ASP A 63 8.79 -11.63 2.52
N ARG A 64 8.36 -12.88 2.24
CA ARG A 64 7.28 -13.53 2.99
C ARG A 64 7.60 -13.66 4.47
N THR A 65 8.81 -14.06 4.81
CA THR A 65 9.24 -14.22 6.20
C THR A 65 9.18 -12.89 6.94
N ALA A 66 9.69 -11.83 6.34
CA ALA A 66 9.62 -10.49 6.92
C ALA A 66 8.16 -10.05 7.16
N GLY A 67 7.30 -10.24 6.16
CA GLY A 67 5.89 -9.88 6.27
C GLY A 67 5.15 -10.68 7.36
N ILE A 68 5.37 -11.99 7.41
CA ILE A 68 4.76 -12.84 8.44
C ILE A 68 5.23 -12.41 9.83
N ASN A 69 6.53 -12.16 9.99
CA ASN A 69 7.09 -11.76 11.28
C ASN A 69 6.56 -10.39 11.73
N ALA A 70 6.44 -9.43 10.80
CA ALA A 70 5.87 -8.11 11.10
C ALA A 70 4.42 -8.21 11.57
N LEU A 71 3.63 -9.08 10.94
CA LEU A 71 2.21 -9.23 11.26
C LEU A 71 1.96 -10.05 12.54
N LYS A 72 3.00 -10.61 13.17
CA LYS A 72 2.86 -11.27 14.46
C LYS A 72 2.63 -10.29 15.61
N ASP A 73 3.09 -9.06 15.48
CA ASP A 73 2.93 -8.02 16.50
C ASP A 73 2.52 -6.70 15.86
N VAL A 74 1.28 -6.65 15.41
CA VAL A 74 0.72 -5.47 14.72
C VAL A 74 0.53 -4.29 15.68
N GLU A 75 0.40 -4.55 16.97
CA GLU A 75 0.30 -3.49 17.97
C GLU A 75 1.58 -2.67 18.03
N THR A 76 2.71 -3.32 18.16
CA THR A 76 4.01 -2.64 18.16
C THR A 76 4.30 -1.96 16.83
N LEU A 77 4.06 -2.65 15.72
CA LEU A 77 4.31 -2.11 14.39
C LEU A 77 3.48 -0.85 14.13
N SER A 78 2.19 -0.90 14.43
CA SER A 78 1.30 0.25 14.22
C SER A 78 1.66 1.44 15.09
N THR A 79 2.10 1.21 16.33
CA THR A 79 2.55 2.27 17.23
C THR A 79 3.82 2.94 16.71
N GLN A 80 4.80 2.16 16.26
CA GLN A 80 6.04 2.70 15.69
C GLN A 80 5.76 3.55 14.45
N ILE A 81 4.91 3.08 13.56
CA ILE A 81 4.55 3.84 12.35
C ILE A 81 3.85 5.14 12.72
N ALA A 82 2.87 5.09 13.61
CA ALA A 82 2.13 6.27 14.04
C ALA A 82 3.06 7.30 14.70
N ASP A 83 3.99 6.85 15.53
CA ASP A 83 4.97 7.73 16.18
C ASP A 83 5.89 8.41 15.14
N ASP A 84 6.34 7.67 14.14
CA ASP A 84 7.21 8.20 13.09
C ASP A 84 6.45 9.19 12.20
N ILE A 85 5.19 8.93 11.91
CA ILE A 85 4.34 9.87 11.15
C ILE A 85 4.23 11.20 11.89
N GLU A 86 4.05 11.17 13.21
CA GLU A 86 4.00 12.38 14.02
C GLU A 86 5.35 13.08 14.08
N GLU A 87 6.42 12.33 14.34
CA GLU A 87 7.77 12.88 14.50
C GLU A 87 8.27 13.60 13.24
N TYR A 88 8.04 13.01 12.08
CA TYR A 88 8.52 13.55 10.80
C TYR A 88 7.48 14.36 10.04
N ASN A 89 6.34 14.61 10.65
CA ASN A 89 5.25 15.37 10.03
C ASN A 89 4.84 14.78 8.67
N LEU A 90 4.71 13.48 8.62
CA LEU A 90 4.24 12.76 7.43
C LEU A 90 2.72 12.82 7.35
N ASP A 91 2.17 12.63 6.16
CA ASP A 91 0.73 12.79 5.90
C ASP A 91 -0.04 11.47 5.89
N GLY A 92 0.61 10.39 6.28
CA GLY A 92 -0.03 9.09 6.36
C GLY A 92 0.93 7.95 6.03
N VAL A 93 0.37 6.80 5.68
CA VAL A 93 1.11 5.61 5.28
C VAL A 93 0.32 4.83 4.23
N ASN A 94 1.04 4.27 3.26
CA ASN A 94 0.52 3.28 2.34
C ASN A 94 1.10 1.91 2.71
N VAL A 95 0.23 0.99 3.10
CA VAL A 95 0.66 -0.35 3.51
C VAL A 95 0.84 -1.20 2.26
N ASP A 96 2.08 -1.62 2.00
CA ASP A 96 2.44 -2.42 0.84
C ASP A 96 3.19 -3.68 1.29
N ILE A 97 2.49 -4.53 2.04
CA ILE A 97 3.03 -5.83 2.47
C ILE A 97 2.55 -6.87 1.47
N GLU A 98 3.49 -7.51 0.80
CA GLU A 98 3.22 -8.45 -0.27
C GLU A 98 3.77 -9.83 0.05
N ASN A 99 3.22 -10.86 -0.63
CA ASN A 99 3.69 -12.25 -0.56
C ASN A 99 3.46 -12.94 0.79
N VAL A 100 2.64 -12.38 1.67
CA VAL A 100 2.07 -13.14 2.79
C VAL A 100 0.88 -13.94 2.26
N THR A 101 0.25 -14.77 3.08
CA THR A 101 -0.80 -15.67 2.60
C THR A 101 -2.11 -15.44 3.33
N HIS A 102 -3.13 -16.20 2.95
CA HIS A 102 -4.43 -16.19 3.63
C HIS A 102 -4.32 -16.47 5.14
N GLU A 103 -3.26 -17.10 5.59
CA GLU A 103 -3.02 -17.34 7.01
C GLU A 103 -2.76 -16.04 7.78
N GLN A 104 -2.34 -14.98 7.10
CA GLN A 104 -2.12 -13.66 7.68
C GLN A 104 -3.27 -12.67 7.41
N ARG A 105 -4.36 -13.13 6.81
CA ARG A 105 -5.48 -12.27 6.40
C ARG A 105 -6.02 -11.42 7.54
N ASP A 106 -6.29 -12.02 8.68
CA ASP A 106 -6.87 -11.32 9.83
C ASP A 106 -5.88 -10.36 10.48
N GLN A 107 -4.62 -10.76 10.60
CA GLN A 107 -3.57 -9.88 11.13
C GLN A 107 -3.32 -8.68 10.21
N TYR A 108 -3.41 -8.88 8.91
CA TYR A 108 -3.28 -7.79 7.94
C TYR A 108 -4.38 -6.74 8.16
N THR A 109 -5.62 -7.19 8.26
CA THR A 109 -6.76 -6.33 8.54
C THR A 109 -6.59 -5.62 9.89
N GLN A 110 -6.12 -6.33 10.91
CA GLN A 110 -5.90 -5.77 12.23
C GLN A 110 -4.84 -4.67 12.21
N LEU A 111 -3.77 -4.84 11.44
CA LEU A 111 -2.76 -3.79 11.26
C LEU A 111 -3.38 -2.51 10.71
N VAL A 112 -4.18 -2.62 9.66
CA VAL A 112 -4.80 -1.45 9.01
C VAL A 112 -5.79 -0.78 9.96
N LYS A 113 -6.56 -1.56 10.70
CA LYS A 113 -7.48 -1.04 11.73
C LYS A 113 -6.72 -0.23 12.78
N LEU A 114 -5.64 -0.78 13.31
CA LEU A 114 -4.84 -0.11 14.35
C LEU A 114 -4.15 1.14 13.79
N LEU A 115 -3.67 1.10 12.57
CA LEU A 115 -3.11 2.30 11.92
C LEU A 115 -4.17 3.40 11.82
N ARG A 116 -5.38 3.05 11.41
CA ARG A 116 -6.46 4.04 11.33
C ARG A 116 -6.79 4.64 12.69
N GLU A 117 -6.79 3.83 13.74
CA GLU A 117 -7.09 4.29 15.11
C GLU A 117 -5.99 5.19 15.68
N LYS A 118 -4.73 4.88 15.39
CA LYS A 118 -3.56 5.58 15.97
C LYS A 118 -3.13 6.82 15.18
N ILE A 119 -3.43 6.86 13.90
CA ILE A 119 -3.06 7.96 13.01
C ILE A 119 -4.23 8.95 12.94
N PRO A 120 -3.97 10.26 13.04
CA PRO A 120 -5.04 11.26 12.95
C PRO A 120 -5.93 11.10 11.72
N SER A 121 -7.22 11.32 11.87
CA SER A 121 -8.21 11.02 10.83
C SER A 121 -8.03 11.80 9.54
N HIS A 122 -7.37 12.96 9.59
CA HIS A 122 -7.10 13.76 8.40
C HIS A 122 -5.88 13.27 7.61
N LYS A 123 -5.11 12.33 8.17
CA LYS A 123 -3.98 11.71 7.49
C LYS A 123 -4.41 10.41 6.82
N GLU A 124 -3.74 10.05 5.73
CA GLU A 124 -4.13 8.90 4.93
C GLU A 124 -3.62 7.58 5.49
N VAL A 125 -4.50 6.60 5.51
CA VAL A 125 -4.14 5.20 5.69
C VAL A 125 -4.68 4.45 4.47
N SER A 126 -3.79 3.98 3.61
CA SER A 126 -4.16 3.27 2.40
C SER A 126 -3.41 1.94 2.30
N VAL A 127 -3.89 1.05 1.46
CA VAL A 127 -3.32 -0.29 1.31
C VAL A 127 -3.17 -0.60 -0.17
N ALA A 128 -1.99 -1.05 -0.57
CA ALA A 128 -1.78 -1.64 -1.89
C ALA A 128 -2.20 -3.11 -1.82
N VAL A 129 -3.11 -3.51 -2.68
CA VAL A 129 -3.67 -4.87 -2.70
C VAL A 129 -3.43 -5.53 -4.04
N ALA A 130 -3.25 -6.85 -4.03
CA ALA A 130 -3.19 -7.61 -5.26
C ALA A 130 -4.54 -7.54 -5.97
N ALA A 131 -4.53 -7.36 -7.28
CA ALA A 131 -5.71 -7.55 -8.10
C ALA A 131 -6.18 -9.02 -7.96
N ASN A 132 -7.48 -9.24 -7.85
CA ASN A 132 -8.02 -10.58 -7.58
C ASN A 132 -9.28 -10.87 -8.40
N PRO A 133 -9.23 -10.76 -9.74
CA PRO A 133 -10.41 -10.97 -10.56
C PRO A 133 -10.98 -12.37 -10.49
N ASN A 134 -10.18 -13.36 -10.09
CA ASN A 134 -10.60 -14.74 -9.97
C ASN A 134 -11.11 -15.12 -8.57
N ASP A 135 -11.15 -14.15 -7.66
CA ASP A 135 -11.59 -14.36 -6.27
C ASP A 135 -10.84 -15.49 -5.56
N TRP A 136 -9.53 -15.50 -5.70
CA TRP A 136 -8.68 -16.49 -5.01
C TRP A 136 -8.68 -16.22 -3.51
N GLN A 137 -8.96 -17.29 -2.75
CA GLN A 137 -9.09 -17.24 -1.29
C GLN A 137 -7.85 -17.72 -0.55
N THR A 138 -6.88 -18.29 -1.25
CA THR A 138 -5.65 -18.83 -0.67
C THR A 138 -4.43 -18.13 -1.26
N GLY A 139 -3.26 -18.40 -0.68
CA GLY A 139 -2.03 -17.79 -1.12
C GLY A 139 -1.99 -16.29 -0.91
N TRP A 140 -1.18 -15.62 -1.69
CA TRP A 140 -0.97 -14.17 -1.60
C TRP A 140 -2.27 -13.38 -1.74
N HIS A 141 -3.09 -13.70 -2.74
CA HIS A 141 -4.36 -13.00 -2.99
C HIS A 141 -5.31 -13.14 -1.80
N GLY A 142 -5.31 -14.30 -1.13
CA GLY A 142 -6.15 -14.54 0.02
C GLY A 142 -5.78 -13.73 1.26
N SER A 143 -4.63 -13.08 1.28
CA SER A 143 -4.22 -12.22 2.40
C SER A 143 -4.97 -10.90 2.45
N TYR A 144 -5.61 -10.49 1.36
CA TYR A 144 -6.30 -9.21 1.25
C TYR A 144 -7.82 -9.36 1.37
N ASP A 145 -8.36 -9.01 2.52
CA ASP A 145 -9.81 -8.91 2.73
C ASP A 145 -10.27 -7.51 2.30
N TYR A 146 -10.64 -7.36 1.03
CA TYR A 146 -11.00 -6.06 0.47
C TYR A 146 -12.06 -5.33 1.29
N SER A 147 -13.14 -6.03 1.65
CA SER A 147 -14.24 -5.42 2.41
C SER A 147 -13.79 -4.90 3.76
N ALA A 148 -13.04 -5.70 4.50
CA ALA A 148 -12.56 -5.33 5.83
C ALA A 148 -11.48 -4.26 5.75
N LEU A 149 -10.55 -4.38 4.81
CA LEU A 149 -9.49 -3.37 4.61
C LEU A 149 -10.10 -2.01 4.24
N ALA A 150 -11.07 -1.99 3.32
CA ALA A 150 -11.73 -0.76 2.90
C ALA A 150 -12.55 -0.10 4.02
N GLN A 151 -12.98 -0.87 5.01
CA GLN A 151 -13.68 -0.32 6.17
C GLN A 151 -12.78 0.62 6.97
N TYR A 152 -11.48 0.33 7.05
CA TYR A 152 -10.53 1.10 7.86
C TYR A 152 -9.62 1.99 7.02
N ALA A 153 -9.27 1.57 5.80
CA ALA A 153 -8.42 2.35 4.91
C ALA A 153 -9.22 3.43 4.19
N ASP A 154 -8.55 4.52 3.88
CA ASP A 154 -9.13 5.57 3.04
C ASP A 154 -9.25 5.11 1.59
N HIS A 155 -8.25 4.37 1.11
CA HIS A 155 -8.21 3.85 -0.25
C HIS A 155 -7.53 2.48 -0.31
N LEU A 156 -7.99 1.66 -1.26
CA LEU A 156 -7.28 0.47 -1.72
C LEU A 156 -6.67 0.78 -3.09
N PHE A 157 -5.35 0.65 -3.19
CA PHE A 157 -4.64 0.77 -4.47
C PHE A 157 -4.52 -0.61 -5.08
N ILE A 158 -5.24 -0.86 -6.15
CA ILE A 158 -5.24 -2.18 -6.80
C ILE A 158 -4.06 -2.26 -7.76
N MET A 159 -3.18 -3.21 -7.52
CA MET A 159 -1.99 -3.43 -8.36
C MET A 159 -2.40 -4.22 -9.60
N THR A 160 -2.76 -3.52 -10.67
CA THR A 160 -3.21 -4.13 -11.93
C THR A 160 -2.06 -4.46 -12.88
N TYR A 161 -0.84 -4.13 -12.47
CA TYR A 161 0.38 -4.31 -13.27
C TYR A 161 1.24 -5.46 -12.74
N ASP A 162 0.65 -6.39 -12.04
CA ASP A 162 1.36 -7.39 -11.25
C ASP A 162 2.24 -8.30 -12.10
N GLU A 163 3.55 -8.20 -11.95
CA GLU A 163 4.54 -9.05 -12.60
C GLU A 163 4.57 -10.47 -12.00
N HIS A 164 3.91 -10.68 -10.87
CA HIS A 164 3.79 -11.97 -10.21
C HIS A 164 2.50 -12.71 -10.55
N TYR A 165 1.74 -12.21 -11.52
CA TYR A 165 0.50 -12.84 -11.97
C TYR A 165 0.83 -14.04 -12.86
N GLU A 166 0.55 -15.23 -12.36
CA GLU A 166 0.71 -16.47 -13.13
C GLU A 166 -0.35 -16.54 -14.21
N GLY A 167 0.09 -16.74 -15.44
CA GLY A 167 -0.79 -16.73 -16.60
C GLY A 167 -0.96 -15.36 -17.23
N GLY A 168 0.06 -14.52 -17.05
CA GLY A 168 0.09 -13.14 -17.51
C GLY A 168 -0.50 -12.92 -18.89
N ALA A 169 -1.18 -11.80 -19.04
CA ALA A 169 -1.92 -11.42 -20.20
C ALA A 169 -1.06 -11.42 -21.47
N ALA A 170 -1.53 -12.11 -22.47
CA ALA A 170 -0.93 -12.10 -23.77
C ALA A 170 -1.58 -10.99 -24.62
N GLY A 171 -1.08 -9.77 -24.48
CA GLY A 171 -1.45 -8.68 -25.33
C GLY A 171 -2.43 -7.65 -24.72
N PRO A 172 -2.65 -6.53 -25.42
CA PRO A 172 -3.38 -5.37 -24.86
C PRO A 172 -4.83 -5.65 -24.48
N VAL A 173 -5.54 -6.46 -25.24
CA VAL A 173 -6.96 -6.77 -24.99
C VAL A 173 -7.10 -7.57 -23.72
N ALA A 174 -6.23 -8.55 -23.50
CA ALA A 174 -6.24 -9.35 -22.28
C ALA A 174 -5.88 -8.49 -21.06
N GLY A 175 -4.96 -7.52 -21.22
CA GLY A 175 -4.60 -6.58 -20.17
C GLY A 175 -5.77 -5.66 -19.78
N ILE A 176 -6.53 -5.18 -20.75
CA ILE A 176 -7.71 -4.36 -20.49
C ILE A 176 -8.77 -5.18 -19.77
N GLN A 177 -9.02 -6.41 -20.20
CA GLN A 177 -9.99 -7.30 -19.54
C GLN A 177 -9.58 -7.60 -18.11
N PHE A 178 -8.29 -7.84 -17.88
CA PHE A 178 -7.77 -8.05 -16.53
C PHE A 178 -8.04 -6.84 -15.63
N VAL A 179 -7.80 -5.64 -16.13
CA VAL A 179 -8.07 -4.40 -15.38
C VAL A 179 -9.56 -4.25 -15.08
N GLU A 180 -10.41 -4.46 -16.09
CA GLU A 180 -11.86 -4.38 -15.90
C GLU A 180 -12.35 -5.40 -14.88
N ASP A 181 -11.93 -6.64 -14.98
CA ASP A 181 -12.33 -7.70 -14.05
C ASP A 181 -11.83 -7.44 -12.64
N SER A 182 -10.64 -6.86 -12.51
CA SER A 182 -10.07 -6.45 -11.22
C SER A 182 -10.90 -5.34 -10.57
N ILE A 183 -11.34 -4.37 -11.35
CA ILE A 183 -12.22 -3.28 -10.88
C ILE A 183 -13.58 -3.85 -10.47
N GLN A 184 -14.16 -4.75 -11.25
CA GLN A 184 -15.45 -5.35 -10.92
C GLN A 184 -15.38 -6.17 -9.63
N TYR A 185 -14.31 -6.91 -9.44
CA TYR A 185 -14.09 -7.62 -8.17
C TYR A 185 -14.07 -6.64 -7.00
N ALA A 186 -13.30 -5.56 -7.10
CA ALA A 186 -13.21 -4.55 -6.06
C ALA A 186 -14.56 -3.89 -5.77
N LEU A 187 -15.32 -3.57 -6.80
CA LEU A 187 -16.65 -2.97 -6.66
C LEU A 187 -17.67 -3.93 -6.03
N SER A 188 -17.43 -5.23 -6.11
CA SER A 188 -18.27 -6.22 -5.42
C SER A 188 -17.99 -6.25 -3.91
N LYS A 189 -16.88 -5.69 -3.45
CA LYS A 189 -16.43 -5.72 -2.06
C LYS A 189 -16.51 -4.38 -1.36
N THR A 190 -16.42 -3.28 -2.09
CA THR A 190 -16.45 -1.94 -1.52
C THR A 190 -16.99 -0.94 -2.56
N THR A 191 -16.97 0.34 -2.23
CA THR A 191 -17.49 1.40 -3.10
C THR A 191 -16.38 2.04 -3.94
N ALA A 192 -16.78 2.67 -5.05
CA ALA A 192 -15.83 3.24 -6.02
C ALA A 192 -14.92 4.30 -5.42
N ASP A 193 -15.41 5.06 -4.43
CA ASP A 193 -14.62 6.09 -3.77
C ASP A 193 -13.45 5.54 -2.94
N LYS A 194 -13.47 4.24 -2.64
CA LYS A 194 -12.39 3.56 -1.92
C LYS A 194 -11.34 2.93 -2.85
N ILE A 195 -11.57 2.94 -4.15
CA ILE A 195 -10.74 2.21 -5.11
C ILE A 195 -9.88 3.17 -5.93
N VAL A 196 -8.59 2.90 -5.98
CA VAL A 196 -7.65 3.58 -6.86
C VAL A 196 -6.90 2.52 -7.65
N ILE A 197 -6.77 2.72 -8.96
CA ILE A 197 -6.00 1.81 -9.79
C ILE A 197 -4.54 2.24 -9.74
N GLY A 198 -3.68 1.33 -9.28
CA GLY A 198 -2.25 1.55 -9.29
C GLY A 198 -1.68 1.31 -10.67
N ILE A 199 -1.08 2.34 -11.24
CA ILE A 199 -0.41 2.26 -12.54
C ILE A 199 1.06 2.57 -12.31
N PRO A 200 1.98 1.68 -12.69
CA PRO A 200 3.41 1.99 -12.55
C PRO A 200 3.77 3.11 -13.53
N LEU A 201 4.51 4.08 -13.01
CA LEU A 201 5.06 5.15 -13.84
C LEU A 201 6.42 4.70 -14.35
N TYR A 202 6.43 4.03 -15.50
CA TYR A 202 7.67 3.77 -16.22
C TYR A 202 7.93 4.96 -17.14
N GLY A 203 8.96 5.69 -16.80
CA GLY A 203 9.43 6.78 -17.64
C GLY A 203 10.23 6.29 -18.82
#